data_758b0c6c3ee94be425c1d67a50c9a80f
#
_entry.id   758b0c6c3ee94be425c1d67a50c9a80f
#
_cell.length_a   1.000
_cell.length_b   1.000
_cell.length_c   1.000
_cell.angle_alpha   90.00
_cell.angle_beta   90.00
_cell.angle_gamma   90.00
#
_symmetry.space_group_name_H-M   'P 1'
#
loop_
_entity.id
_entity.type
_entity.pdbx_description
1 polymer ?
#
loop_
_entity_poly.entity_id
_entity_poly.type
_entity_poly.pdbx_seq_one_letter_code
_entity_poly.pdbx_strand_id
1 'polypeptide(L)'
;MTAHAPHPRFRPYLPADETGWLRCRALSFLDTQYFDYGLASRPDPAEPSVALVAEDPGGTIVGILDIGVEGALATIDAIAVHPDHRGRRIATTLLDSALPLLAGTGATELDAWTREDPAANAWYRRVGFEEETRYLHVYVSDGDDTTGFTTPDGLGQPVQAFLHAPIEREAELRARYRRVHVCRRYVMGVGSTEARVDAANAQGAR
;
A
#
# COMPACT_ATOMS: atom_id res chain seq x y z
N MET A 1 -16.73 -8.90 32.04
CA MET A 1 -15.87 -9.84 31.26
C MET A 1 -15.96 -9.42 29.83
N THR A 2 -14.99 -8.63 29.34
CA THR A 2 -14.88 -8.27 27.94
C THR A 2 -14.37 -9.49 27.19
N ALA A 3 -15.25 -10.14 26.42
CA ALA A 3 -14.86 -11.21 25.51
C ALA A 3 -13.79 -10.64 24.55
N HIS A 4 -12.57 -11.16 24.63
CA HIS A 4 -11.51 -10.83 23.70
C HIS A 4 -12.00 -11.26 22.32
N ALA A 5 -12.17 -10.31 21.39
CA ALA A 5 -12.56 -10.66 20.03
C ALA A 5 -11.53 -11.64 19.47
N PRO A 6 -11.95 -12.79 18.94
CA PRO A 6 -11.00 -13.80 18.46
C PRO A 6 -10.07 -13.19 17.41
N HIS A 7 -8.79 -13.54 17.52
CA HIS A 7 -7.75 -13.04 16.60
C HIS A 7 -7.91 -13.67 15.20
N PRO A 8 -7.69 -12.93 14.13
CA PRO A 8 -7.68 -13.49 12.78
C PRO A 8 -6.51 -14.50 12.62
N ARG A 9 -6.73 -15.49 11.76
CA ARG A 9 -5.71 -16.43 11.32
C ARG A 9 -4.90 -15.80 10.17
N PHE A 10 -3.59 -15.82 10.29
CA PHE A 10 -2.66 -15.38 9.24
C PHE A 10 -2.18 -16.59 8.45
N ARG A 11 -2.26 -16.53 7.12
CA ARG A 11 -1.90 -17.66 6.25
C ARG A 11 -1.55 -17.18 4.84
N PRO A 12 -0.88 -18.03 4.02
CA PRO A 12 -0.72 -17.77 2.60
C PRO A 12 -2.07 -17.55 1.90
N TYR A 13 -2.05 -16.67 0.90
CA TYR A 13 -3.16 -16.49 -0.03
C TYR A 13 -3.38 -17.77 -0.84
N LEU A 14 -4.62 -18.08 -1.14
CA LEU A 14 -5.04 -19.16 -2.03
C LEU A 14 -5.93 -18.58 -3.14
N PRO A 15 -5.96 -19.15 -4.36
CA PRO A 15 -6.82 -18.64 -5.45
C PRO A 15 -8.31 -18.52 -5.05
N ALA A 16 -8.79 -19.36 -4.15
CA ALA A 16 -10.16 -19.29 -3.62
C ALA A 16 -10.43 -18.02 -2.79
N ASP A 17 -9.39 -17.31 -2.34
CA ASP A 17 -9.51 -16.08 -1.55
C ASP A 17 -9.75 -14.83 -2.39
N GLU A 18 -9.62 -14.90 -3.73
CA GLU A 18 -9.64 -13.72 -4.60
C GLU A 18 -10.83 -12.81 -4.36
N THR A 19 -12.03 -13.37 -4.27
CA THR A 19 -13.24 -12.57 -3.97
C THR A 19 -13.16 -11.86 -2.61
N GLY A 20 -12.64 -12.55 -1.58
CA GLY A 20 -12.42 -11.99 -0.25
C GLY A 20 -11.34 -10.91 -0.25
N TRP A 21 -10.25 -11.16 -0.96
CA TRP A 21 -9.15 -10.22 -1.18
C TRP A 21 -9.64 -8.92 -1.83
N LEU A 22 -10.38 -9.02 -2.95
CA LEU A 22 -10.95 -7.88 -3.67
C LEU A 22 -11.89 -7.06 -2.79
N ARG A 23 -12.77 -7.72 -2.01
CA ARG A 23 -13.69 -7.05 -1.07
C ARG A 23 -12.93 -6.33 0.05
N CYS A 24 -11.96 -6.99 0.67
CA CYS A 24 -11.12 -6.39 1.71
C CYS A 24 -10.41 -5.14 1.17
N ARG A 25 -9.78 -5.24 0.00
CA ARG A 25 -9.09 -4.12 -0.65
C ARG A 25 -10.04 -2.98 -0.98
N ALA A 26 -11.16 -3.26 -1.64
CA ALA A 26 -12.13 -2.23 -2.04
C ALA A 26 -12.65 -1.44 -0.84
N LEU A 27 -13.10 -2.13 0.21
CA LEU A 27 -13.58 -1.50 1.44
C LEU A 27 -12.49 -0.69 2.16
N SER A 28 -11.24 -1.21 2.16
CA SER A 28 -10.12 -0.53 2.81
C SER A 28 -9.73 0.77 2.12
N PHE A 29 -9.97 0.89 0.83
CA PHE A 29 -9.56 2.04 0.02
C PHE A 29 -10.63 3.11 -0.12
N LEU A 30 -11.90 2.84 0.20
CA LEU A 30 -13.01 3.79 0.06
C LEU A 30 -12.77 5.11 0.81
N ASP A 31 -12.14 5.08 1.98
CA ASP A 31 -11.87 6.25 2.81
C ASP A 31 -10.47 6.85 2.57
N THR A 32 -9.80 6.49 1.46
CA THR A 32 -8.43 6.91 1.15
C THR A 32 -8.36 7.64 -0.18
N GLN A 33 -7.15 8.14 -0.54
CA GLN A 33 -6.90 8.72 -1.87
C GLN A 33 -6.92 7.69 -3.02
N TYR A 34 -7.21 6.42 -2.71
CA TYR A 34 -7.35 5.32 -3.67
C TYR A 34 -8.80 4.89 -3.91
N PHE A 35 -9.79 5.67 -3.43
CA PHE A 35 -11.23 5.33 -3.46
C PHE A 35 -11.75 4.96 -4.86
N ASP A 36 -11.15 5.50 -5.91
CA ASP A 36 -11.50 5.26 -7.31
C ASP A 36 -10.61 4.20 -8.00
N TYR A 37 -9.72 3.53 -7.25
CA TYR A 37 -8.83 2.52 -7.80
C TYR A 37 -9.43 1.11 -7.63
N GLY A 38 -10.54 0.87 -8.33
CA GLY A 38 -11.21 -0.43 -8.35
C GLY A 38 -10.43 -1.46 -9.19
N LEU A 39 -10.44 -2.72 -8.76
CA LEU A 39 -9.88 -3.85 -9.50
C LEU A 39 -10.98 -4.87 -9.80
N ALA A 40 -10.98 -5.41 -11.04
CA ALA A 40 -11.86 -6.50 -11.45
C ALA A 40 -11.32 -7.88 -11.05
N SER A 41 -9.99 -8.01 -10.93
CA SER A 41 -9.28 -9.20 -10.48
C SER A 41 -8.08 -8.80 -9.63
N ARG A 42 -7.56 -9.73 -8.83
CA ARG A 42 -6.29 -9.53 -8.13
C ARG A 42 -5.16 -9.52 -9.16
N PRO A 43 -4.28 -8.51 -9.19
CA PRO A 43 -3.08 -8.55 -10.03
C PRO A 43 -2.16 -9.69 -9.59
N ASP A 44 -1.51 -10.34 -10.55
CA ASP A 44 -0.44 -11.28 -10.24
C ASP A 44 0.80 -10.50 -9.83
N PRO A 45 1.37 -10.73 -8.63
CA PRO A 45 2.62 -10.09 -8.23
C PRO A 45 3.79 -10.60 -9.07
N ALA A 46 4.88 -9.84 -9.13
CA ALA A 46 6.14 -10.31 -9.71
C ALA A 46 6.66 -11.53 -8.93
N GLU A 47 7.16 -12.54 -9.64
CA GLU A 47 7.70 -13.75 -9.01
C GLU A 47 9.25 -13.67 -8.86
N PRO A 48 9.80 -14.18 -7.75
CA PRO A 48 9.10 -14.82 -6.63
C PRO A 48 8.24 -13.82 -5.85
N SER A 49 7.19 -14.32 -5.16
CA SER A 49 6.24 -13.44 -4.46
C SER A 49 5.91 -13.95 -3.06
N VAL A 50 5.47 -13.05 -2.20
CA VAL A 50 4.89 -13.36 -0.88
C VAL A 50 3.48 -12.79 -0.82
N ALA A 51 2.48 -13.66 -0.76
CA ALA A 51 1.08 -13.27 -0.66
C ALA A 51 0.46 -13.86 0.61
N LEU A 52 -0.02 -12.99 1.51
CA LEU A 52 -0.60 -13.37 2.79
C LEU A 52 -1.98 -12.74 2.99
N VAL A 53 -2.82 -13.44 3.71
CA VAL A 53 -4.14 -12.97 4.14
C VAL A 53 -4.34 -13.12 5.64
N ALA A 54 -5.14 -12.25 6.24
CA ALA A 54 -5.69 -12.39 7.57
C ALA A 54 -7.18 -12.74 7.44
N GLU A 55 -7.56 -13.92 7.95
CA GLU A 55 -8.90 -14.46 7.90
C GLU A 55 -9.54 -14.42 9.30
N ASP A 56 -10.71 -13.84 9.43
CA ASP A 56 -11.43 -13.83 10.69
C ASP A 56 -12.04 -15.22 10.99
N PRO A 57 -12.54 -15.48 12.22
CA PRO A 57 -13.16 -16.77 12.56
C PRO A 57 -14.42 -17.11 11.74
N GLY A 58 -15.03 -16.15 11.08
CA GLY A 58 -16.16 -16.34 10.17
C GLY A 58 -15.74 -16.68 8.73
N GLY A 59 -14.43 -16.75 8.45
CA GLY A 59 -13.90 -17.04 7.11
C GLY A 59 -13.81 -15.81 6.21
N THR A 60 -13.98 -14.60 6.76
CA THR A 60 -13.87 -13.34 5.99
C THR A 60 -12.42 -12.90 5.93
N ILE A 61 -11.93 -12.51 4.74
CA ILE A 61 -10.62 -11.90 4.58
C ILE A 61 -10.69 -10.45 5.08
N VAL A 62 -9.94 -10.16 6.17
CA VAL A 62 -9.94 -8.88 6.86
C VAL A 62 -8.59 -8.15 6.80
N GLY A 63 -7.60 -8.77 6.19
CA GLY A 63 -6.30 -8.18 5.91
C GLY A 63 -5.64 -8.86 4.73
N ILE A 64 -4.88 -8.11 3.95
CA ILE A 64 -4.17 -8.58 2.77
C ILE A 64 -2.76 -8.00 2.72
N LEU A 65 -1.82 -8.76 2.19
CA LEU A 65 -0.47 -8.32 1.88
C LEU A 65 0.03 -9.08 0.65
N ASP A 66 0.43 -8.34 -0.38
CA ASP A 66 1.09 -8.86 -1.57
C ASP A 66 2.42 -8.17 -1.77
N ILE A 67 3.47 -8.93 -1.99
CA ILE A 67 4.83 -8.46 -2.23
C ILE A 67 5.38 -9.21 -3.44
N GLY A 68 5.76 -8.49 -4.48
CA GLY A 68 6.53 -9.00 -5.61
C GLY A 68 8.03 -8.80 -5.39
N VAL A 69 8.87 -9.65 -5.96
CA VAL A 69 10.34 -9.54 -5.85
C VAL A 69 10.97 -9.48 -7.23
N GLU A 70 11.77 -8.45 -7.47
CA GLU A 70 12.57 -8.30 -8.68
C GLU A 70 14.05 -8.13 -8.31
N GLY A 71 14.81 -9.22 -8.45
CA GLY A 71 16.23 -9.23 -8.05
C GLY A 71 16.42 -8.97 -6.55
N ALA A 72 17.10 -7.89 -6.19
CA ALA A 72 17.36 -7.51 -4.80
C ALA A 72 16.24 -6.65 -4.18
N LEU A 73 15.28 -6.20 -4.97
CA LEU A 73 14.18 -5.34 -4.53
C LEU A 73 12.89 -6.16 -4.35
N ALA A 74 12.27 -6.07 -3.19
CA ALA A 74 10.90 -6.49 -2.93
C ALA A 74 9.99 -5.26 -2.87
N THR A 75 8.81 -5.32 -3.47
CA THR A 75 7.83 -4.22 -3.47
C THR A 75 6.51 -4.66 -2.87
N ILE A 76 6.00 -3.92 -1.89
CA ILE A 76 4.64 -4.09 -1.40
C ILE A 76 3.67 -3.57 -2.46
N ASP A 77 3.06 -4.46 -3.22
CA ASP A 77 2.06 -4.13 -4.24
C ASP A 77 0.71 -3.77 -3.60
N ALA A 78 0.36 -4.47 -2.51
CA ALA A 78 -0.84 -4.20 -1.74
C ALA A 78 -0.65 -4.54 -0.27
N ILE A 79 -1.05 -3.63 0.62
CA ILE A 79 -1.29 -3.91 2.04
C ILE A 79 -2.55 -3.17 2.47
N ALA A 80 -3.52 -3.88 3.00
CA ALA A 80 -4.76 -3.28 3.45
C ALA A 80 -5.42 -4.07 4.59
N VAL A 81 -6.20 -3.35 5.42
CA VAL A 81 -6.98 -3.94 6.52
C VAL A 81 -8.39 -3.42 6.42
N HIS A 82 -9.35 -4.35 6.43
CA HIS A 82 -10.78 -4.06 6.44
C HIS A 82 -11.12 -2.99 7.50
N PRO A 83 -11.92 -1.95 7.19
CA PRO A 83 -12.18 -0.83 8.09
C PRO A 83 -12.58 -1.24 9.51
N ASP A 84 -13.49 -2.21 9.65
CA ASP A 84 -14.00 -2.70 10.94
C ASP A 84 -12.96 -3.48 11.76
N HIS A 85 -11.81 -3.80 11.17
CA HIS A 85 -10.74 -4.58 11.80
C HIS A 85 -9.45 -3.78 12.01
N ARG A 86 -9.45 -2.47 11.70
CA ARG A 86 -8.33 -1.56 11.95
C ARG A 86 -8.01 -1.44 13.44
N GLY A 87 -6.79 -1.00 13.76
CA GLY A 87 -6.35 -0.83 15.16
C GLY A 87 -5.98 -2.13 15.88
N ARG A 88 -6.07 -3.30 15.23
CA ARG A 88 -5.80 -4.63 15.80
C ARG A 88 -4.45 -5.21 15.37
N ARG A 89 -3.50 -4.37 14.91
CA ARG A 89 -2.15 -4.75 14.45
C ARG A 89 -2.10 -5.72 13.26
N ILE A 90 -3.19 -5.92 12.50
CA ILE A 90 -3.26 -6.90 11.41
C ILE A 90 -2.20 -6.62 10.35
N ALA A 91 -2.07 -5.37 9.86
CA ALA A 91 -1.05 -5.01 8.88
C ALA A 91 0.37 -5.29 9.39
N THR A 92 0.66 -4.97 10.66
CA THR A 92 1.95 -5.24 11.28
C THR A 92 2.24 -6.74 11.36
N THR A 93 1.26 -7.54 11.75
CA THR A 93 1.43 -9.01 11.83
C THR A 93 1.62 -9.63 10.45
N LEU A 94 0.90 -9.15 9.41
CA LEU A 94 1.12 -9.58 8.03
C LEU A 94 2.56 -9.28 7.58
N LEU A 95 3.04 -8.05 7.82
CA LEU A 95 4.41 -7.67 7.48
C LEU A 95 5.44 -8.50 8.25
N ASP A 96 5.27 -8.65 9.58
CA ASP A 96 6.18 -9.45 10.41
C ASP A 96 6.23 -10.93 9.96
N SER A 97 5.10 -11.46 9.44
CA SER A 97 5.03 -12.81 8.89
C SER A 97 5.69 -12.93 7.50
N ALA A 98 5.70 -11.85 6.70
CA ALA A 98 6.27 -11.82 5.36
C ALA A 98 7.80 -11.69 5.37
N LEU A 99 8.38 -10.93 6.30
CA LEU A 99 9.82 -10.63 6.33
C LEU A 99 10.72 -11.89 6.35
N PRO A 100 10.44 -12.94 7.17
CA PRO A 100 11.22 -14.18 7.11
C PRO A 100 11.12 -14.90 5.77
N LEU A 101 9.97 -14.81 5.08
CA LEU A 101 9.76 -15.42 3.76
C LEU A 101 10.56 -14.68 2.69
N LEU A 102 10.64 -13.35 2.76
CA LEU A 102 11.46 -12.54 1.86
C LEU A 102 12.95 -12.81 1.99
N ALA A 103 13.45 -13.07 3.19
CA ALA A 103 14.87 -13.41 3.40
C ALA A 103 15.32 -14.61 2.56
N GLY A 104 14.40 -15.53 2.22
CA GLY A 104 14.66 -16.70 1.36
C GLY A 104 14.67 -16.40 -0.15
N THR A 105 14.27 -15.20 -0.58
CA THR A 105 14.15 -14.84 -2.01
C THR A 105 15.40 -14.17 -2.58
N GLY A 106 16.33 -13.75 -1.73
CA GLY A 106 17.49 -12.94 -2.12
C GLY A 106 17.25 -11.43 -2.13
N ALA A 107 16.04 -10.98 -1.79
CA ALA A 107 15.75 -9.55 -1.63
C ALA A 107 16.54 -8.97 -0.44
N THR A 108 17.14 -7.81 -0.64
CA THR A 108 17.88 -7.06 0.38
C THR A 108 17.17 -5.78 0.80
N GLU A 109 16.25 -5.30 -0.02
CA GLU A 109 15.45 -4.10 0.21
C GLU A 109 13.96 -4.41 0.00
N LEU A 110 13.11 -3.83 0.86
CA LEU A 110 11.66 -3.85 0.72
C LEU A 110 11.18 -2.41 0.58
N ASP A 111 10.43 -2.10 -0.48
CA ASP A 111 9.84 -0.79 -0.66
C ASP A 111 8.30 -0.83 -0.70
N ALA A 112 7.73 0.36 -0.58
CA ALA A 112 6.31 0.59 -0.72
C ALA A 112 6.05 2.02 -1.21
N TRP A 113 5.02 2.18 -2.04
CA TRP A 113 4.59 3.48 -2.52
C TRP A 113 3.22 3.84 -1.94
N THR A 114 3.12 5.03 -1.34
CA THR A 114 1.84 5.48 -0.77
C THR A 114 1.62 6.98 -0.94
N ARG A 115 0.35 7.37 -1.04
CA ARG A 115 -0.08 8.75 -1.11
C ARG A 115 -0.14 9.40 0.29
N GLU A 116 -0.76 10.56 0.40
CA GLU A 116 -0.81 11.40 1.60
C GLU A 116 -1.71 10.88 2.72
N ASP A 117 -2.13 9.61 2.71
CA ASP A 117 -2.92 9.07 3.81
C ASP A 117 -2.12 9.14 5.13
N PRO A 118 -2.59 9.91 6.14
CA PRO A 118 -1.82 10.11 7.38
C PRO A 118 -1.63 8.81 8.16
N ALA A 119 -2.62 7.92 8.14
CA ALA A 119 -2.56 6.65 8.89
C ALA A 119 -1.57 5.68 8.25
N ALA A 120 -1.57 5.57 6.92
CA ALA A 120 -0.62 4.74 6.19
C ALA A 120 0.82 5.26 6.36
N ASN A 121 1.04 6.56 6.16
CA ASN A 121 2.37 7.17 6.32
C ASN A 121 2.89 7.03 7.77
N ALA A 122 2.06 7.20 8.79
CA ALA A 122 2.45 6.99 10.18
C ALA A 122 2.73 5.50 10.46
N TRP A 123 2.01 4.58 9.83
CA TRP A 123 2.23 3.16 9.98
C TRP A 123 3.57 2.74 9.38
N TYR A 124 3.90 3.14 8.14
CA TYR A 124 5.20 2.82 7.51
C TYR A 124 6.37 3.26 8.38
N ARG A 125 6.37 4.51 8.87
CA ARG A 125 7.44 4.99 9.77
C ARG A 125 7.52 4.20 11.07
N ARG A 126 6.38 3.89 11.68
CA ARG A 126 6.32 3.12 12.94
C ARG A 126 6.84 1.70 12.80
N VAL A 127 6.67 1.06 11.64
CA VAL A 127 7.16 -0.29 11.38
C VAL A 127 8.58 -0.30 10.79
N GLY A 128 9.27 0.84 10.78
CA GLY A 128 10.69 0.94 10.49
C GLY A 128 11.04 1.23 9.03
N PHE A 129 10.08 1.66 8.21
CA PHE A 129 10.40 2.21 6.90
C PHE A 129 10.87 3.66 7.01
N GLU A 130 11.79 4.04 6.13
CA GLU A 130 12.26 5.41 5.95
C GLU A 130 11.77 5.96 4.59
N GLU A 131 11.39 7.24 4.56
CA GLU A 131 11.01 7.92 3.33
C GLU A 131 12.27 8.22 2.52
N GLU A 132 12.38 7.63 1.34
CA GLU A 132 13.54 7.81 0.46
C GLU A 132 13.31 8.93 -0.57
N THR A 133 12.16 8.91 -1.23
CA THR A 133 11.83 9.88 -2.27
C THR A 133 10.33 10.13 -2.34
N ARG A 134 9.95 11.21 -3.04
CA ARG A 134 8.56 11.57 -3.28
C ARG A 134 8.40 12.32 -4.59
N TYR A 135 7.21 12.24 -5.16
CA TYR A 135 6.80 12.97 -6.34
C TYR A 135 5.28 13.20 -6.32
N LEU A 136 4.76 13.91 -7.30
CA LEU A 136 3.35 14.25 -7.35
C LEU A 136 2.58 13.29 -8.27
N HIS A 137 1.44 12.82 -7.79
CA HIS A 137 0.36 12.27 -8.58
C HIS A 137 -0.63 13.39 -8.90
N VAL A 138 -0.79 13.69 -10.18
CA VAL A 138 -1.66 14.75 -10.68
C VAL A 138 -2.80 14.12 -11.46
N TYR A 139 -4.03 14.37 -11.03
CA TYR A 139 -5.23 13.88 -11.71
C TYR A 139 -5.88 15.04 -12.46
N VAL A 140 -6.10 14.82 -13.74
CA VAL A 140 -6.91 15.70 -14.59
C VAL A 140 -8.27 15.03 -14.76
N SER A 141 -9.33 15.75 -14.47
CA SER A 141 -10.71 15.30 -14.54
C SER A 141 -11.55 16.26 -15.37
N ASP A 142 -12.77 15.89 -15.69
CA ASP A 142 -13.70 16.75 -16.40
C ASP A 142 -13.83 18.12 -15.74
N GLY A 143 -13.68 19.19 -16.54
CA GLY A 143 -13.66 20.58 -16.09
C GLY A 143 -12.33 21.10 -15.55
N ASP A 144 -11.26 20.29 -15.53
CA ASP A 144 -9.91 20.78 -15.28
C ASP A 144 -9.28 21.38 -16.56
N ASP A 145 -8.26 22.22 -16.39
CA ASP A 145 -7.51 22.83 -17.48
C ASP A 145 -6.69 21.77 -18.25
N THR A 146 -7.06 21.51 -19.48
CA THR A 146 -6.36 20.61 -20.42
C THR A 146 -5.45 21.33 -21.41
N THR A 147 -5.21 22.63 -21.23
CA THR A 147 -4.31 23.42 -22.07
C THR A 147 -2.91 22.79 -22.10
N GLY A 148 -2.41 22.51 -23.30
CA GLY A 148 -1.11 21.86 -23.52
C GLY A 148 -1.19 20.36 -23.72
N PHE A 149 -2.36 19.73 -23.56
CA PHE A 149 -2.54 18.34 -23.97
C PHE A 149 -2.70 18.26 -25.50
N THR A 150 -2.04 17.29 -26.08
CA THR A 150 -2.18 16.96 -27.50
C THR A 150 -2.77 15.56 -27.65
N THR A 151 -3.68 15.39 -28.58
CA THR A 151 -4.33 14.11 -28.86
C THR A 151 -4.11 13.73 -30.33
N PRO A 152 -4.12 12.43 -30.69
CA PRO A 152 -4.10 11.99 -32.06
C PRO A 152 -5.30 12.52 -32.85
N ASP A 153 -5.12 12.60 -34.20
CA ASP A 153 -6.19 13.05 -35.10
C ASP A 153 -7.48 12.25 -34.91
N GLY A 154 -8.60 12.95 -34.86
CA GLY A 154 -9.91 12.36 -34.68
C GLY A 154 -10.33 12.04 -33.26
N LEU A 155 -9.46 12.32 -32.27
CA LEU A 155 -9.80 12.20 -30.86
C LEU A 155 -10.03 13.57 -30.21
N GLY A 156 -11.00 13.64 -29.31
CA GLY A 156 -11.21 14.81 -28.45
C GLY A 156 -10.13 14.97 -27.38
N GLN A 157 -10.18 16.08 -26.63
CA GLN A 157 -9.30 16.26 -25.47
C GLN A 157 -9.54 15.14 -24.44
N PRO A 158 -8.50 14.75 -23.65
CA PRO A 158 -8.65 13.72 -22.63
C PRO A 158 -9.68 14.16 -21.59
N VAL A 159 -10.65 13.29 -21.30
CA VAL A 159 -11.65 13.51 -20.25
C VAL A 159 -11.04 13.25 -18.86
N GLN A 160 -10.09 12.33 -18.82
CA GLN A 160 -9.31 12.01 -17.62
C GLN A 160 -7.86 11.74 -17.99
N ALA A 161 -6.94 12.18 -17.14
CA ALA A 161 -5.52 11.82 -17.22
C ALA A 161 -4.93 11.65 -15.83
N PHE A 162 -3.95 10.75 -15.72
CA PHE A 162 -3.11 10.55 -14.55
C PHE A 162 -1.65 10.80 -14.93
N LEU A 163 -1.01 11.72 -14.22
CA LEU A 163 0.32 12.23 -14.55
C LEU A 163 1.20 12.24 -13.31
N HIS A 164 2.51 12.19 -13.54
CA HIS A 164 3.50 12.40 -12.52
C HIS A 164 4.18 13.75 -12.71
N ALA A 165 4.60 14.38 -11.61
CA ALA A 165 5.37 15.61 -11.64
C ALA A 165 6.39 15.68 -10.49
N PRO A 166 7.48 16.44 -10.66
CA PRO A 166 8.43 16.69 -9.59
C PRO A 166 7.78 17.40 -8.41
N ILE A 167 8.27 17.11 -7.20
CA ILE A 167 7.70 17.65 -5.94
C ILE A 167 7.79 19.18 -5.86
N GLU A 168 8.79 19.77 -6.49
CA GLU A 168 9.01 21.24 -6.52
C GLU A 168 7.86 21.99 -7.16
N ARG A 169 7.03 21.32 -7.97
CA ARG A 169 5.86 21.91 -8.63
C ARG A 169 4.59 21.81 -7.80
N GLU A 170 4.65 21.37 -6.54
CA GLU A 170 3.46 21.09 -5.73
C GLU A 170 2.53 22.31 -5.63
N ALA A 171 3.04 23.49 -5.27
CA ALA A 171 2.23 24.70 -5.10
C ALA A 171 1.52 25.11 -6.40
N GLU A 172 2.25 25.09 -7.53
CA GLU A 172 1.71 25.41 -8.86
C GLU A 172 0.61 24.43 -9.26
N LEU A 173 0.88 23.12 -9.12
CA LEU A 173 -0.04 22.10 -9.60
C LEU A 173 -1.28 21.98 -8.72
N ARG A 174 -1.18 22.20 -7.40
CA ARG A 174 -2.35 22.29 -6.52
C ARG A 174 -3.22 23.52 -6.79
N ALA A 175 -2.63 24.60 -7.31
CA ALA A 175 -3.41 25.76 -7.74
C ALA A 175 -4.13 25.53 -9.09
N ARG A 176 -3.62 24.65 -9.95
CA ARG A 176 -4.14 24.36 -11.29
C ARG A 176 -5.13 23.20 -11.33
N TYR A 177 -4.86 22.13 -10.54
CA TYR A 177 -5.64 20.90 -10.57
C TYR A 177 -6.28 20.61 -9.21
N ARG A 178 -7.53 20.17 -9.23
CA ARG A 178 -8.31 19.87 -8.02
C ARG A 178 -7.80 18.70 -7.21
N ARG A 179 -7.12 17.73 -7.89
CA ARG A 179 -6.63 16.51 -7.25
C ARG A 179 -5.15 16.30 -7.53
N VAL A 180 -4.34 16.64 -6.54
CA VAL A 180 -2.88 16.44 -6.55
C VAL A 180 -2.51 15.78 -5.23
N HIS A 181 -1.75 14.69 -5.29
CA HIS A 181 -1.27 13.97 -4.11
C HIS A 181 0.25 13.84 -4.13
N VAL A 182 0.89 13.99 -2.98
CA VAL A 182 2.28 13.58 -2.80
C VAL A 182 2.32 12.06 -2.65
N CYS A 183 2.99 11.38 -3.56
CA CYS A 183 3.29 9.95 -3.47
C CYS A 183 4.70 9.76 -2.92
N ARG A 184 4.87 8.92 -1.90
CA ARG A 184 6.13 8.67 -1.21
C ARG A 184 6.58 7.24 -1.41
N ARG A 185 7.87 7.07 -1.67
CA ARG A 185 8.54 5.78 -1.57
C ARG A 185 9.08 5.63 -0.16
N TYR A 186 8.69 4.56 0.49
CA TYR A 186 9.22 4.11 1.76
C TYR A 186 10.09 2.87 1.54
N VAL A 187 11.24 2.81 2.19
CA VAL A 187 12.20 1.70 2.06
C VAL A 187 12.61 1.16 3.42
N MET A 188 12.93 -0.14 3.47
CA MET A 188 13.56 -0.79 4.62
C MET A 188 14.44 -1.95 4.16
N GLY A 189 15.51 -2.27 4.92
CA GLY A 189 16.33 -3.47 4.67
C GLY A 189 15.59 -4.76 5.00
N VAL A 190 15.69 -5.76 4.13
CA VAL A 190 15.27 -7.14 4.40
C VAL A 190 16.38 -7.83 5.19
N GLY A 191 16.07 -8.42 6.35
CA GLY A 191 17.07 -9.06 7.24
C GLY A 191 17.47 -8.27 8.48
N SER A 192 17.01 -7.02 8.62
CA SER A 192 17.27 -6.19 9.82
C SER A 192 16.34 -6.52 11.00
N THR A 193 15.89 -7.78 11.13
CA THR A 193 14.98 -8.22 12.20
C THR A 193 15.61 -8.02 13.60
N GLU A 194 16.93 -8.12 13.74
CA GLU A 194 17.63 -7.87 15.01
C GLU A 194 17.53 -6.39 15.44
N ALA A 195 17.63 -5.44 14.51
CA ALA A 195 17.51 -4.01 14.80
C ALA A 195 16.09 -3.59 15.23
N ARG A 196 15.05 -4.35 14.84
CA ARG A 196 13.64 -4.07 15.19
C ARG A 196 13.30 -4.45 16.63
N VAL A 197 13.88 -5.53 17.14
CA VAL A 197 13.71 -5.97 18.54
C VAL A 197 14.32 -4.96 19.49
N ASP A 198 15.48 -4.42 19.13
CA ASP A 198 16.18 -3.42 19.94
C ASP A 198 15.47 -2.06 19.94
N ALA A 199 14.92 -1.62 18.80
CA ALA A 199 14.14 -0.38 18.72
C ALA A 199 12.82 -0.45 19.50
N ALA A 200 12.12 -1.59 19.46
CA ALA A 200 10.90 -1.82 20.23
C ALA A 200 11.16 -1.87 21.73
N ASN A 201 12.26 -2.47 22.17
CA ASN A 201 12.67 -2.53 23.56
C ASN A 201 13.15 -1.16 24.10
N ALA A 202 13.79 -0.32 23.26
CA ALA A 202 14.23 1.01 23.64
C ALA A 202 13.06 2.01 23.81
N GLN A 203 11.93 1.82 23.13
CA GLN A 203 10.73 2.66 23.28
C GLN A 203 9.80 2.21 24.41
N GLY A 204 9.89 0.97 24.88
CA GLY A 204 9.14 0.44 26.04
C GLY A 204 9.77 0.75 27.40
N ALA A 205 10.96 1.37 27.43
CA ALA A 205 11.71 1.69 28.65
C ALA A 205 11.67 3.20 29.02
N ARG A 206 10.71 3.97 28.47
CA ARG A 206 10.50 5.38 28.85
C ARG A 206 9.11 5.62 29.40
#